data_dd98548092c86510586982e52ae14029
#
_entry.id   dd98548092c86510586982e52ae14029
#
_cell.length_a   1.000
_cell.length_b   1.000
_cell.length_c   1.000
_cell.angle_alpha   90.00
_cell.angle_beta   90.00
_cell.angle_gamma   90.00
#
_symmetry.space_group_name_H-M   'P 1'
#
loop_
_entity.id
_entity.type
_entity.pdbx_description
1 polymer ?
#
loop_
_entity_poly.entity_id
_entity_poly.type
_entity_poly.pdbx_seq_one_letter_code
_entity_poly.pdbx_strand_id
1 'polypeptide(L)'
;MSITWGDFQAVIQLSAGLNVAILSFVDISIPAIKERRKVFTKARQELEIYRKNPHKISEDDRHNHAEEVGRVDRQLFDLWKETSDFENMEDSLIRFTGVFGFIGAVLSITLLWYSGVHYNDTMPLTGEILTSCSFLSLLAAFLINFITAFKASHYTKRCNDLREHMRHRLS
;
A
#
# COMPACT_ATOMS: atom_id res chain seq x y z
N MET A 1 29.21 4.33 -32.51
CA MET A 1 29.39 3.09 -31.74
C MET A 1 28.07 2.36 -31.78
N SER A 2 28.04 1.14 -32.30
CA SER A 2 26.84 0.31 -32.26
C SER A 2 26.74 -0.34 -30.89
N ILE A 3 25.63 -0.16 -30.21
CA ILE A 3 25.35 -0.75 -28.91
C ILE A 3 25.07 -2.25 -29.11
N THR A 4 25.67 -3.10 -28.28
CA THR A 4 25.49 -4.55 -28.33
C THR A 4 24.58 -5.03 -27.20
N TRP A 5 24.03 -6.25 -27.34
CA TRP A 5 23.25 -6.88 -26.26
C TRP A 5 24.08 -7.09 -25.00
N GLY A 6 25.41 -7.32 -25.15
CA GLY A 6 26.32 -7.45 -24.00
C GLY A 6 26.43 -6.21 -23.16
N ASP A 7 26.37 -5.01 -23.77
CA ASP A 7 26.43 -3.74 -23.06
C ASP A 7 25.20 -3.53 -22.15
N PHE A 8 24.05 -4.10 -22.51
CA PHE A 8 22.80 -4.04 -21.75
C PHE A 8 22.56 -5.21 -20.79
N GLN A 9 23.40 -6.24 -20.82
CA GLN A 9 23.19 -7.46 -20.04
C GLN A 9 23.04 -7.20 -18.54
N ALA A 10 23.89 -6.33 -17.95
CA ALA A 10 23.82 -5.95 -16.55
C ALA A 10 22.50 -5.24 -16.19
N VAL A 11 21.99 -4.40 -17.10
CA VAL A 11 20.73 -3.67 -16.96
C VAL A 11 19.55 -4.65 -16.98
N ILE A 12 19.57 -5.62 -17.89
CA ILE A 12 18.55 -6.66 -18.00
C ILE A 12 18.55 -7.58 -16.77
N GLN A 13 19.73 -7.95 -16.25
CA GLN A 13 19.87 -8.73 -15.01
C GLN A 13 19.29 -8.00 -13.83
N LEU A 14 19.58 -6.71 -13.68
CA LEU A 14 19.02 -5.86 -12.63
C LEU A 14 17.49 -5.78 -12.74
N SER A 15 16.95 -5.58 -13.95
CA SER A 15 15.51 -5.57 -14.19
C SER A 15 14.85 -6.90 -13.81
N ALA A 16 15.45 -8.05 -14.19
CA ALA A 16 14.94 -9.36 -13.84
C ALA A 16 14.89 -9.57 -12.32
N GLY A 17 15.98 -9.25 -11.60
CA GLY A 17 16.05 -9.36 -10.13
C GLY A 17 15.03 -8.49 -9.44
N LEU A 18 14.87 -7.25 -9.87
CA LEU A 18 13.92 -6.31 -9.29
C LEU A 18 12.46 -6.68 -9.57
N ASN A 19 12.12 -7.16 -10.77
CA ASN A 19 10.78 -7.62 -11.10
C ASN A 19 10.38 -8.87 -10.27
N VAL A 20 11.31 -9.79 -10.03
CA VAL A 20 11.08 -10.92 -9.11
C VAL A 20 10.89 -10.45 -7.67
N ALA A 21 11.68 -9.47 -7.22
CA ALA A 21 11.53 -8.89 -5.89
C ALA A 21 10.15 -8.24 -5.68
N ILE A 22 9.58 -7.59 -6.71
CA ILE A 22 8.24 -6.99 -6.63
C ILE A 22 7.18 -8.05 -6.31
N LEU A 23 7.27 -9.24 -6.86
CA LEU A 23 6.32 -10.33 -6.58
C LEU A 23 6.32 -10.69 -5.09
N SER A 24 7.47 -10.62 -4.43
CA SER A 24 7.60 -10.84 -2.98
C SER A 24 6.97 -9.71 -2.15
N PHE A 25 6.93 -8.47 -2.65
CA PHE A 25 6.29 -7.35 -1.94
C PHE A 25 4.76 -7.47 -1.89
N VAL A 26 4.13 -8.14 -2.84
CA VAL A 26 2.68 -8.39 -2.85
C VAL A 26 2.28 -9.18 -1.60
N ASP A 27 3.08 -10.17 -1.19
CA ASP A 27 2.80 -10.98 -0.01
C ASP A 27 2.95 -10.22 1.31
N ILE A 28 3.77 -9.16 1.35
CA ILE A 28 4.02 -8.35 2.55
C ILE A 28 2.88 -7.34 2.79
N SER A 29 2.20 -6.89 1.74
CA SER A 29 1.16 -5.85 1.85
C SER A 29 -0.12 -6.35 2.53
N ILE A 30 -0.47 -7.63 2.38
CA ILE A 30 -1.67 -8.25 2.97
C ILE A 30 -1.71 -8.19 4.51
N PRO A 31 -0.62 -8.48 5.26
CA PRO A 31 -0.59 -8.31 6.71
C PRO A 31 -0.83 -6.87 7.18
N ALA A 32 -0.33 -5.88 6.46
CA ALA A 32 -0.50 -4.47 6.81
C ALA A 32 -1.97 -4.02 6.79
N ILE A 33 -2.78 -4.53 5.85
CA ILE A 33 -4.23 -4.28 5.80
C ILE A 33 -4.94 -4.85 7.04
N LYS A 34 -4.58 -6.09 7.43
CA LYS A 34 -5.14 -6.75 8.62
C LYS A 34 -4.82 -6.00 9.92
N GLU A 35 -3.62 -5.46 10.02
CA GLU A 35 -3.20 -4.64 11.17
C GLU A 35 -4.03 -3.36 11.29
N ARG A 36 -4.32 -2.68 10.19
CA ARG A 36 -5.16 -1.47 10.16
C ARG A 36 -6.57 -1.76 10.66
N ARG A 37 -7.19 -2.85 10.21
CA ARG A 37 -8.52 -3.28 10.70
C ARG A 37 -8.54 -3.47 12.21
N LYS A 38 -7.45 -4.01 12.79
CA LYS A 38 -7.33 -4.15 14.25
C LYS A 38 -7.32 -2.79 14.97
N VAL A 39 -6.67 -1.76 14.41
CA VAL A 39 -6.64 -0.42 15.01
C VAL A 39 -8.05 0.17 15.07
N PHE A 40 -8.84 0.08 14.00
CA PHE A 40 -10.24 0.51 13.99
C PHE A 40 -11.12 -0.28 14.96
N THR A 41 -10.96 -1.60 15.00
CA THR A 41 -11.71 -2.46 15.93
C THR A 41 -11.44 -2.07 17.37
N LYS A 42 -10.17 -1.79 17.72
CA LYS A 42 -9.80 -1.32 19.06
C LYS A 42 -10.41 0.05 19.38
N ALA A 43 -10.33 1.00 18.44
CA ALA A 43 -10.92 2.34 18.65
C ALA A 43 -12.44 2.26 18.89
N ARG A 44 -13.15 1.42 18.13
CA ARG A 44 -14.58 1.20 18.28
C ARG A 44 -14.92 0.50 19.60
N GLN A 45 -14.13 -0.48 20.03
CA GLN A 45 -14.31 -1.13 21.33
C GLN A 45 -14.09 -0.13 22.50
N GLU A 46 -13.07 0.74 22.40
CA GLU A 46 -12.85 1.79 23.40
C GLU A 46 -14.04 2.76 23.46
N LEU A 47 -14.59 3.20 22.32
CA LEU A 47 -15.77 4.06 22.26
C LEU A 47 -17.01 3.40 22.92
N GLU A 48 -17.23 2.10 22.68
CA GLU A 48 -18.32 1.35 23.31
C GLU A 48 -18.18 1.27 24.84
N ILE A 49 -16.96 1.22 25.36
CA ILE A 49 -16.72 1.24 26.81
C ILE A 49 -17.13 2.61 27.39
N TYR A 50 -16.76 3.71 26.73
CA TYR A 50 -17.17 5.06 27.17
C TYR A 50 -18.68 5.25 27.07
N ARG A 51 -19.32 4.71 26.02
CA ARG A 51 -20.78 4.76 25.85
C ARG A 51 -21.54 4.00 26.94
N LYS A 52 -20.99 2.88 27.44
CA LYS A 52 -21.64 2.03 28.45
C LYS A 52 -21.41 2.47 29.90
N ASN A 53 -20.40 3.30 30.17
CA ASN A 53 -19.99 3.71 31.51
C ASN A 53 -20.17 5.22 31.77
N PRO A 54 -21.40 5.78 31.65
CA PRO A 54 -21.64 7.19 31.96
C PRO A 54 -21.68 7.47 33.48
N HIS A 55 -21.43 6.47 34.34
CA HIS A 55 -21.70 6.55 35.79
C HIS A 55 -20.78 7.48 36.59
N LYS A 56 -19.72 8.04 35.97
CA LYS A 56 -18.81 8.99 36.64
C LYS A 56 -19.10 10.46 36.34
N ILE A 57 -20.16 10.77 35.57
CA ILE A 57 -20.39 12.09 35.00
C ILE A 57 -21.60 12.72 35.70
N SER A 58 -21.49 14.00 36.10
CA SER A 58 -22.59 14.82 36.61
C SER A 58 -23.76 14.84 35.62
N GLU A 59 -25.01 15.04 36.12
CA GLU A 59 -26.19 15.08 35.23
C GLU A 59 -26.11 16.19 34.17
N ASP A 60 -25.54 17.35 34.51
CA ASP A 60 -25.32 18.45 33.56
C ASP A 60 -24.28 18.09 32.46
N ASP A 61 -23.30 17.24 32.77
CA ASP A 61 -22.27 16.83 31.83
C ASP A 61 -22.71 15.64 30.99
N ARG A 62 -23.77 14.92 31.31
CA ARG A 62 -24.26 13.75 30.55
C ARG A 62 -24.70 14.12 29.15
N HIS A 63 -25.32 15.28 28.98
CA HIS A 63 -25.75 15.73 27.64
C HIS A 63 -24.53 16.05 26.77
N ASN A 64 -23.56 16.78 27.29
CA ASN A 64 -22.32 17.11 26.62
C ASN A 64 -21.49 15.85 26.28
N HIS A 65 -21.46 14.86 27.18
CA HIS A 65 -20.79 13.59 26.99
C HIS A 65 -21.46 12.77 25.87
N ALA A 66 -22.80 12.69 25.85
CA ALA A 66 -23.52 11.97 24.79
C ALA A 66 -23.33 12.61 23.42
N GLU A 67 -23.30 13.94 23.36
CA GLU A 67 -23.02 14.69 22.13
C GLU A 67 -21.59 14.43 21.63
N GLU A 68 -20.60 14.45 22.54
CA GLU A 68 -19.20 14.18 22.22
C GLU A 68 -19.00 12.75 21.75
N VAL A 69 -19.57 11.75 22.41
CA VAL A 69 -19.58 10.35 21.97
C VAL A 69 -20.18 10.23 20.56
N GLY A 70 -21.31 10.90 20.31
CA GLY A 70 -21.96 10.91 19.00
C GLY A 70 -21.12 11.60 17.91
N ARG A 71 -20.34 12.62 18.28
CA ARG A 71 -19.41 13.30 17.37
C ARG A 71 -18.24 12.40 16.99
N VAL A 72 -17.63 11.75 17.97
CA VAL A 72 -16.50 10.83 17.77
C VAL A 72 -16.96 9.60 16.98
N ASP A 73 -18.15 9.06 17.26
CA ASP A 73 -18.71 7.92 16.51
C ASP A 73 -18.87 8.25 15.01
N ARG A 74 -19.39 9.44 14.71
CA ARG A 74 -19.50 9.93 13.32
C ARG A 74 -18.12 10.07 12.66
N GLN A 75 -17.16 10.68 13.32
CA GLN A 75 -15.80 10.84 12.79
C GLN A 75 -15.11 9.48 12.57
N LEU A 76 -15.33 8.53 13.48
CA LEU A 76 -14.80 7.17 13.34
C LEU A 76 -15.46 6.43 12.18
N PHE A 77 -16.77 6.61 12.00
CA PHE A 77 -17.51 6.03 10.88
C PHE A 77 -17.06 6.60 9.52
N ASP A 78 -16.92 7.93 9.43
CA ASP A 78 -16.43 8.58 8.20
C ASP A 78 -15.01 8.13 7.85
N LEU A 79 -14.14 8.06 8.84
CA LEU A 79 -12.78 7.57 8.67
C LEU A 79 -12.75 6.08 8.27
N TRP A 80 -13.63 5.26 8.84
CA TRP A 80 -13.78 3.85 8.47
C TRP A 80 -14.25 3.70 7.01
N LYS A 81 -15.24 4.48 6.60
CA LYS A 81 -15.75 4.48 5.23
C LYS A 81 -14.65 4.86 4.23
N GLU A 82 -13.96 5.97 4.48
CA GLU A 82 -12.84 6.45 3.66
C GLU A 82 -11.73 5.39 3.56
N THR A 83 -11.41 4.72 4.68
CA THR A 83 -10.40 3.66 4.72
C THR A 83 -10.85 2.40 4.00
N SER A 84 -12.14 2.03 4.10
CA SER A 84 -12.70 0.86 3.42
C SER A 84 -12.70 1.03 1.90
N ASP A 85 -13.05 2.23 1.42
CA ASP A 85 -12.98 2.55 -0.01
C ASP A 85 -11.53 2.51 -0.52
N PHE A 86 -10.59 2.98 0.30
CA PHE A 86 -9.17 2.90 0.00
C PHE A 86 -8.65 1.45 0.01
N GLU A 87 -9.06 0.60 0.98
CA GLU A 87 -8.69 -0.81 1.04
C GLU A 87 -9.16 -1.58 -0.20
N ASN A 88 -10.37 -1.32 -0.69
CA ASN A 88 -10.88 -1.94 -1.90
C ASN A 88 -10.07 -1.54 -3.13
N MET A 89 -9.67 -0.27 -3.21
CA MET A 89 -8.79 0.23 -4.27
C MET A 89 -7.38 -0.38 -4.14
N GLU A 90 -6.83 -0.47 -2.93
CA GLU A 90 -5.52 -1.05 -2.63
C GLU A 90 -5.45 -2.52 -3.04
N ASP A 91 -6.47 -3.34 -2.74
CA ASP A 91 -6.53 -4.74 -3.14
C ASP A 91 -6.48 -4.89 -4.67
N SER A 92 -7.21 -4.03 -5.39
CA SER A 92 -7.15 -3.98 -6.84
C SER A 92 -5.77 -3.57 -7.37
N LEU A 93 -5.15 -2.55 -6.76
CA LEU A 93 -3.81 -2.07 -7.14
C LEU A 93 -2.73 -3.12 -6.87
N ILE A 94 -2.82 -3.84 -5.75
CA ILE A 94 -1.90 -4.93 -5.41
C ILE A 94 -1.98 -6.04 -6.44
N ARG A 95 -3.19 -6.47 -6.81
CA ARG A 95 -3.38 -7.49 -7.87
C ARG A 95 -2.81 -7.02 -9.20
N PHE A 96 -3.06 -5.75 -9.55
CA PHE A 96 -2.54 -5.15 -10.77
C PHE A 96 -1.00 -5.14 -10.78
N THR A 97 -0.39 -4.72 -9.66
CA THR A 97 1.07 -4.73 -9.46
C THR A 97 1.65 -6.14 -9.59
N GLY A 98 0.98 -7.15 -9.03
CA GLY A 98 1.38 -8.55 -9.15
C GLY A 98 1.38 -9.03 -10.61
N VAL A 99 0.33 -8.74 -11.37
CA VAL A 99 0.24 -9.10 -12.79
C VAL A 99 1.33 -8.40 -13.61
N PHE A 100 1.51 -7.09 -13.42
CA PHE A 100 2.55 -6.34 -14.13
C PHE A 100 3.96 -6.78 -13.73
N GLY A 101 4.20 -7.06 -12.45
CA GLY A 101 5.46 -7.60 -11.96
C GLY A 101 5.78 -8.97 -12.60
N PHE A 102 4.76 -9.84 -12.71
CA PHE A 102 4.92 -11.15 -13.37
C PHE A 102 5.26 -11.00 -14.85
N ILE A 103 4.53 -10.16 -15.59
CA ILE A 103 4.81 -9.88 -17.00
C ILE A 103 6.22 -9.31 -17.17
N GLY A 104 6.60 -8.34 -16.32
CA GLY A 104 7.94 -7.75 -16.31
C GLY A 104 9.04 -8.77 -16.01
N ALA A 105 8.82 -9.69 -15.08
CA ALA A 105 9.76 -10.76 -14.77
C ALA A 105 9.96 -11.72 -15.95
N VAL A 106 8.86 -12.19 -16.56
CA VAL A 106 8.92 -13.08 -17.75
C VAL A 106 9.64 -12.37 -18.90
N LEU A 107 9.31 -11.12 -19.18
CA LEU A 107 9.96 -10.33 -20.22
C LEU A 107 11.45 -10.17 -19.95
N SER A 108 11.83 -9.80 -18.73
CA SER A 108 13.24 -9.60 -18.36
C SER A 108 14.05 -10.90 -18.45
N ILE A 109 13.49 -12.02 -18.00
CA ILE A 109 14.15 -13.35 -18.09
C ILE A 109 14.32 -13.76 -19.55
N THR A 110 13.31 -13.53 -20.39
CA THR A 110 13.39 -13.81 -21.83
C THR A 110 14.46 -12.97 -22.50
N LEU A 111 14.51 -11.67 -22.20
CA LEU A 111 15.54 -10.75 -22.70
C LEU A 111 16.94 -11.14 -22.21
N LEU A 112 17.07 -11.59 -20.96
CA LEU A 112 18.33 -12.05 -20.41
C LEU A 112 18.86 -13.28 -21.14
N TRP A 113 17.98 -14.26 -21.38
CA TRP A 113 18.34 -15.45 -22.17
C TRP A 113 18.76 -15.09 -23.61
N TYR A 114 17.97 -14.20 -24.25
CA TYR A 114 18.25 -13.76 -25.63
C TYR A 114 19.56 -12.97 -25.71
N SER A 115 19.83 -12.05 -24.76
CA SER A 115 21.08 -11.28 -24.71
C SER A 115 22.31 -12.16 -24.47
N GLY A 116 22.16 -13.28 -23.75
CA GLY A 116 23.22 -14.25 -23.55
C GLY A 116 23.59 -15.00 -24.84
N VAL A 117 22.60 -15.33 -25.66
CA VAL A 117 22.83 -16.03 -26.95
C VAL A 117 23.42 -15.08 -28.03
N HIS A 118 22.96 -13.81 -28.03
CA HIS A 118 23.31 -12.79 -29.03
C HIS A 118 24.26 -11.71 -28.47
N TYR A 119 25.12 -12.09 -27.53
CA TYR A 119 25.96 -11.17 -26.76
C TYR A 119 26.71 -10.13 -27.59
N ASN A 120 27.32 -10.55 -28.72
CA ASN A 120 28.13 -9.71 -29.61
C ASN A 120 27.31 -9.03 -30.72
N ASP A 121 26.02 -9.35 -30.84
CA ASP A 121 25.19 -8.81 -31.92
C ASP A 121 24.75 -7.37 -31.55
N THR A 122 24.57 -6.56 -32.59
CA THR A 122 24.03 -5.20 -32.41
C THR A 122 22.60 -5.26 -31.93
N MET A 123 22.31 -4.50 -30.85
CA MET A 123 20.97 -4.41 -30.29
C MET A 123 20.06 -3.59 -31.21
N PRO A 124 18.95 -4.16 -31.69
CA PRO A 124 17.98 -3.41 -32.48
C PRO A 124 17.17 -2.45 -31.57
N LEU A 125 16.60 -1.38 -32.13
CA LEU A 125 15.77 -0.41 -31.43
C LEU A 125 14.62 -1.09 -30.64
N THR A 126 14.07 -2.18 -31.19
CA THR A 126 13.05 -2.99 -30.49
C THR A 126 13.57 -3.61 -29.21
N GLY A 127 14.83 -4.01 -29.14
CA GLY A 127 15.48 -4.51 -27.93
C GLY A 127 15.61 -3.43 -26.85
N GLU A 128 16.01 -2.22 -27.23
CA GLU A 128 16.07 -1.06 -26.31
C GLU A 128 14.70 -0.72 -25.73
N ILE A 129 13.66 -0.69 -26.59
CA ILE A 129 12.28 -0.43 -26.15
C ILE A 129 11.81 -1.52 -25.19
N LEU A 130 12.02 -2.80 -25.49
CA LEU A 130 11.60 -3.91 -24.64
C LEU A 130 12.31 -3.88 -23.27
N THR A 131 13.62 -3.57 -23.27
CA THR A 131 14.39 -3.40 -22.03
C THR A 131 13.85 -2.24 -21.20
N SER A 132 13.57 -1.10 -21.85
CA SER A 132 12.96 0.06 -21.17
C SER A 132 11.57 -0.27 -20.63
N CYS A 133 10.75 -0.99 -21.38
CA CYS A 133 9.42 -1.43 -20.93
C CYS A 133 9.48 -2.36 -19.70
N SER A 134 10.53 -3.15 -19.56
CA SER A 134 10.70 -4.01 -18.38
C SER A 134 10.92 -3.21 -17.08
N PHE A 135 11.40 -1.97 -17.16
CA PHE A 135 11.52 -1.05 -16.02
C PHE A 135 10.24 -0.28 -15.69
N LEU A 136 9.32 -0.13 -16.65
CA LEU A 136 8.03 0.56 -16.39
C LEU A 136 7.20 -0.15 -15.33
N SER A 137 7.22 -1.47 -15.29
CA SER A 137 6.54 -2.26 -14.26
C SER A 137 7.09 -1.97 -12.86
N LEU A 138 8.40 -1.78 -12.74
CA LEU A 138 9.08 -1.37 -11.50
C LEU A 138 8.65 0.00 -11.03
N LEU A 139 8.66 0.98 -11.93
CA LEU A 139 8.26 2.35 -11.62
C LEU A 139 6.81 2.40 -11.15
N ALA A 140 5.92 1.71 -11.86
CA ALA A 140 4.51 1.61 -11.49
C ALA A 140 4.33 0.97 -10.10
N ALA A 141 5.00 -0.16 -9.84
CA ALA A 141 4.95 -0.83 -8.55
C ALA A 141 5.49 0.05 -7.41
N PHE A 142 6.60 0.75 -7.63
CA PHE A 142 7.16 1.68 -6.64
C PHE A 142 6.19 2.81 -6.32
N LEU A 143 5.59 3.45 -7.33
CA LEU A 143 4.63 4.53 -7.14
C LEU A 143 3.38 4.05 -6.39
N ILE A 144 2.83 2.90 -6.75
CA ILE A 144 1.67 2.32 -6.07
C ILE A 144 2.00 2.04 -4.60
N ASN A 145 3.13 1.38 -4.31
CA ASN A 145 3.54 1.09 -2.94
C ASN A 145 3.79 2.37 -2.13
N PHE A 146 4.40 3.40 -2.74
CA PHE A 146 4.64 4.69 -2.08
C PHE A 146 3.32 5.38 -1.71
N ILE A 147 2.38 5.48 -2.66
CA ILE A 147 1.05 6.09 -2.42
C ILE A 147 0.30 5.33 -1.34
N THR A 148 0.33 3.99 -1.41
CA THR A 148 -0.33 3.11 -0.45
C THR A 148 0.26 3.28 0.95
N ALA A 149 1.58 3.28 1.09
CA ALA A 149 2.26 3.47 2.37
C ALA A 149 1.97 4.85 2.98
N PHE A 150 1.99 5.90 2.15
CA PHE A 150 1.71 7.26 2.59
C PHE A 150 0.27 7.41 3.12
N LYS A 151 -0.73 6.94 2.35
CA LYS A 151 -2.14 6.98 2.77
C LYS A 151 -2.39 6.12 4.00
N ALA A 152 -1.79 4.94 4.06
CA ALA A 152 -1.89 4.05 5.21
C ALA A 152 -1.39 4.70 6.50
N SER A 153 -0.24 5.35 6.45
CA SER A 153 0.33 6.11 7.58
C SER A 153 -0.61 7.23 8.01
N HIS A 154 -1.18 7.98 7.06
CA HIS A 154 -2.12 9.05 7.34
C HIS A 154 -3.39 8.57 8.09
N TYR A 155 -4.02 7.48 7.62
CA TYR A 155 -5.20 6.90 8.27
C TYR A 155 -4.90 6.37 9.66
N THR A 156 -3.77 5.69 9.83
CA THR A 156 -3.34 5.19 11.15
C THR A 156 -3.14 6.34 12.14
N LYS A 157 -2.50 7.42 11.70
CA LYS A 157 -2.30 8.61 12.52
C LYS A 157 -3.64 9.22 12.94
N ARG A 158 -4.55 9.49 12.00
CA ARG A 158 -5.89 10.05 12.31
C ARG A 158 -6.69 9.17 13.29
N CYS A 159 -6.62 7.85 13.14
CA CYS A 159 -7.28 6.93 14.06
C CYS A 159 -6.68 6.99 15.49
N ASN A 160 -5.36 7.09 15.60
CA ASN A 160 -4.69 7.23 16.88
C ASN A 160 -5.00 8.59 17.54
N ASP A 161 -5.02 9.67 16.76
CA ASP A 161 -5.38 11.02 17.25
C ASP A 161 -6.82 11.02 17.80
N LEU A 162 -7.77 10.36 17.13
CA LEU A 162 -9.14 10.18 17.62
C LEU A 162 -9.18 9.36 18.93
N ARG A 163 -8.38 8.30 19.04
CA ARG A 163 -8.29 7.50 20.28
C ARG A 163 -7.73 8.33 21.45
N GLU A 164 -6.71 9.12 21.19
CA GLU A 164 -6.12 10.01 22.20
C GLU A 164 -7.13 11.07 22.63
N HIS A 165 -7.85 11.67 21.68
CA HIS A 165 -8.94 12.59 21.97
C HIS A 165 -10.04 11.96 22.84
N MET A 166 -10.47 10.72 22.53
CA MET A 166 -11.43 9.98 23.37
C MET A 166 -10.93 9.81 24.80
N ARG A 167 -9.67 9.45 25.00
CA ARG A 167 -9.08 9.28 26.32
C ARG A 167 -9.05 10.58 27.12
N HIS A 168 -8.76 11.71 26.48
CA HIS A 168 -8.70 13.00 27.16
C HIS A 168 -10.06 13.61 27.46
N ARG A 169 -11.07 13.36 26.64
CA ARG A 169 -12.39 14.00 26.75
C ARG A 169 -13.46 13.11 27.39
N LEU A 170 -13.33 11.81 27.30
CA LEU A 170 -14.34 10.85 27.73
C LEU A 170 -13.91 10.01 28.96
N SER A 171 -12.65 10.10 29.41
CA SER A 171 -12.17 9.50 30.67
C SER A 171 -12.30 10.47 31.82
#